data_8665ab6f1df4b75ce46d65770bec8f45
#
_entry.id   8665ab6f1df4b75ce46d65770bec8f45
#
_cell.length_a   1.000
_cell.length_b   1.000
_cell.length_c   1.000
_cell.angle_alpha   90.00
_cell.angle_beta   90.00
_cell.angle_gamma   90.00
#
_symmetry.space_group_name_H-M   'P 1'
#
loop_
_entity.id
_entity.type
_entity.pdbx_description
1 polymer ?
#
loop_
_entity_poly.entity_id
_entity_poly.type
_entity_poly.pdbx_seq_one_letter_code
_entity_poly.pdbx_strand_id
1 'polypeptide(L)'
;MHITVRCAAEPSPAALPTIEIPSPTPAPRKSALVATAWVPAAAPRPPLNERYTFDRFVTGANNQLAVAASRAVADKPAKMYNPLFLYGGVGLGKTHLMHAIGHQLRAHDPSRKVSYISSEQFTNELVMSIREGAMSAFRSRYREMDLLLVDDTHFLEGKESTQEEFFHTFNALYDAQRQIVLTSDRPPKEMARLEERLVSRFEWGLVVDIRPPDFETRMAILRKKADDDGLRIDDEVIDFIAHSCTASVRELEGAVIKLLAYSSL
;
A
#
# COMPACT_ATOMS: atom_id res chain seq x y z
N MET A 1 -53.88 20.59 76.91
CA MET A 1 -54.78 19.43 76.83
C MET A 1 -53.95 18.34 76.17
N HIS A 2 -53.29 17.48 77.01
CA HIS A 2 -52.38 16.38 76.54
C HIS A 2 -53.20 15.09 76.46
N ILE A 3 -53.18 14.46 75.31
CA ILE A 3 -53.76 13.11 75.16
C ILE A 3 -52.63 12.17 74.92
N THR A 4 -52.38 11.28 75.88
CA THR A 4 -51.39 10.21 75.86
C THR A 4 -52.10 8.93 75.45
N VAL A 5 -51.75 8.36 74.30
CA VAL A 5 -52.26 7.06 73.86
C VAL A 5 -51.19 6.03 74.22
N ARG A 6 -51.54 5.04 75.05
CA ARG A 6 -50.72 3.85 75.35
C ARG A 6 -51.05 2.75 74.29
N CYS A 7 -50.14 2.29 73.55
CA CYS A 7 -50.22 1.06 72.75
C CYS A 7 -49.87 -0.14 73.64
N ALA A 8 -50.76 -1.15 73.59
CA ALA A 8 -50.59 -2.42 74.24
C ALA A 8 -49.55 -3.28 73.51
N ALA A 9 -48.75 -4.06 74.28
CA ALA A 9 -47.75 -4.96 73.75
C ALA A 9 -48.40 -6.19 73.10
N GLU A 10 -48.02 -6.50 71.88
CA GLU A 10 -48.35 -7.73 71.19
C GLU A 10 -47.40 -8.89 71.59
N PRO A 11 -47.89 -10.15 71.61
CA PRO A 11 -47.11 -11.30 72.04
C PRO A 11 -46.09 -11.71 71.00
N SER A 12 -44.92 -12.09 71.46
CA SER A 12 -43.77 -12.63 70.72
C SER A 12 -44.15 -13.86 69.90
N PRO A 13 -43.87 -13.96 68.60
CA PRO A 13 -44.05 -15.18 67.85
C PRO A 13 -42.97 -16.23 68.15
N ALA A 14 -43.41 -17.50 68.28
CA ALA A 14 -42.59 -18.65 68.54
C ALA A 14 -41.53 -18.85 67.40
N ALA A 15 -40.36 -19.24 67.80
CA ALA A 15 -39.25 -19.54 66.90
C ALA A 15 -39.56 -20.70 65.97
N LEU A 16 -39.53 -20.49 64.66
CA LEU A 16 -39.60 -21.54 63.65
C LEU A 16 -38.23 -22.25 63.55
N PRO A 17 -38.23 -23.57 63.24
CA PRO A 17 -36.96 -24.33 63.13
C PRO A 17 -36.17 -23.82 61.94
N THR A 18 -34.89 -23.53 62.17
CA THR A 18 -33.89 -23.17 61.14
C THR A 18 -33.58 -24.38 60.30
N ILE A 19 -34.00 -24.36 59.02
CA ILE A 19 -33.58 -25.35 58.03
C ILE A 19 -32.20 -24.93 57.53
N GLU A 20 -31.14 -25.67 57.86
CA GLU A 20 -29.84 -25.50 57.24
C GLU A 20 -29.88 -25.89 55.77
N ILE A 21 -29.79 -24.89 54.89
CA ILE A 21 -29.61 -25.13 53.47
C ILE A 21 -28.11 -25.39 53.28
N PRO A 22 -27.71 -26.58 52.75
CA PRO A 22 -26.30 -26.83 52.49
C PRO A 22 -25.80 -25.87 51.40
N SER A 23 -24.68 -25.22 51.66
CA SER A 23 -24.01 -24.33 50.72
C SER A 23 -23.72 -25.05 49.39
N PRO A 24 -24.03 -24.45 48.23
CA PRO A 24 -23.74 -25.10 46.97
C PRO A 24 -22.22 -25.30 46.80
N THR A 25 -21.83 -26.54 46.59
CA THR A 25 -20.46 -26.91 46.20
C THR A 25 -20.06 -26.09 44.96
N PRO A 26 -18.90 -25.42 44.97
CA PRO A 26 -18.49 -24.67 43.78
C PRO A 26 -18.31 -25.64 42.60
N ALA A 27 -19.10 -25.43 41.55
CA ALA A 27 -18.93 -26.12 40.28
C ALA A 27 -17.50 -25.94 39.77
N PRO A 28 -16.89 -26.95 39.15
CA PRO A 28 -15.56 -26.83 38.59
C PRO A 28 -15.58 -25.66 37.56
N ARG A 29 -14.74 -24.66 37.82
CA ARG A 29 -14.50 -23.57 36.84
C ARG A 29 -14.12 -24.24 35.53
N LYS A 30 -15.00 -24.22 34.54
CA LYS A 30 -14.65 -24.48 33.16
C LYS A 30 -13.49 -23.54 32.84
N SER A 31 -12.31 -24.11 32.71
CA SER A 31 -11.14 -23.43 32.13
C SER A 31 -11.66 -22.69 30.90
N ALA A 32 -11.60 -21.36 30.97
CA ALA A 32 -11.86 -20.54 29.80
C ALA A 32 -10.80 -20.99 28.77
N LEU A 33 -11.22 -21.77 27.81
CA LEU A 33 -10.50 -21.90 26.55
C LEU A 33 -10.36 -20.46 26.05
N VAL A 34 -9.16 -19.91 26.25
CA VAL A 34 -8.74 -18.73 25.52
C VAL A 34 -8.90 -19.14 24.07
N ALA A 35 -10.02 -18.74 23.48
CA ALA A 35 -10.18 -18.82 22.03
C ALA A 35 -9.01 -17.99 21.51
N THR A 36 -7.95 -18.68 21.11
CA THR A 36 -6.95 -18.10 20.23
C THR A 36 -7.74 -17.64 19.02
N ALA A 37 -8.07 -16.35 19.01
CA ALA A 37 -8.70 -15.74 17.86
C ALA A 37 -7.80 -16.13 16.68
N TRP A 38 -8.34 -16.92 15.77
CA TRP A 38 -7.66 -17.23 14.53
C TRP A 38 -7.46 -15.89 13.82
N VAL A 39 -6.22 -15.38 13.89
CA VAL A 39 -5.81 -14.23 13.12
C VAL A 39 -5.52 -14.80 11.74
N PRO A 40 -6.29 -14.43 10.71
CA PRO A 40 -5.98 -14.86 9.36
C PRO A 40 -4.52 -14.52 9.10
N ALA A 41 -3.73 -15.52 8.70
CA ALA A 41 -2.35 -15.27 8.31
C ALA A 41 -2.41 -14.21 7.20
N ALA A 42 -1.91 -13.01 7.51
CA ALA A 42 -1.94 -11.91 6.56
C ALA A 42 -1.34 -12.42 5.26
N ALA A 43 -2.07 -12.26 4.15
CA ALA A 43 -1.60 -12.69 2.85
C ALA A 43 -0.15 -12.20 2.64
N PRO A 44 0.77 -13.04 2.15
CA PRO A 44 2.15 -12.65 1.97
C PRO A 44 2.20 -11.39 1.12
N ARG A 45 3.01 -10.41 1.54
CA ARG A 45 3.19 -9.16 0.76
C ARG A 45 3.77 -9.52 -0.59
N PRO A 46 3.26 -8.95 -1.71
CA PRO A 46 3.90 -9.13 -2.99
C PRO A 46 5.38 -8.72 -2.87
N PRO A 47 6.32 -9.59 -3.27
CA PRO A 47 7.73 -9.24 -3.27
C PRO A 47 7.97 -8.09 -4.26
N LEU A 48 8.98 -7.26 -3.98
CA LEU A 48 9.45 -6.31 -4.98
C LEU A 48 10.01 -7.09 -6.18
N ASN A 49 9.71 -6.64 -7.40
CA ASN A 49 10.25 -7.25 -8.61
C ASN A 49 11.77 -7.00 -8.69
N GLU A 50 12.56 -8.06 -8.66
CA GLU A 50 14.04 -7.99 -8.64
C GLU A 50 14.63 -7.32 -9.89
N ARG A 51 13.90 -7.31 -11.00
CA ARG A 51 14.33 -6.64 -12.24
C ARG A 51 14.14 -5.13 -12.20
N TYR A 52 13.34 -4.59 -11.28
CA TYR A 52 13.02 -3.17 -11.22
C TYR A 52 13.93 -2.44 -10.26
N THR A 53 15.17 -2.18 -10.72
CA THR A 53 16.20 -1.44 -10.00
C THR A 53 16.57 -0.15 -10.73
N PHE A 54 17.19 0.81 -10.04
CA PHE A 54 17.65 2.04 -10.68
C PHE A 54 18.74 1.80 -11.76
N ASP A 55 19.53 0.74 -11.64
CA ASP A 55 20.59 0.43 -12.61
C ASP A 55 20.03 -0.09 -13.94
N ARG A 56 18.83 -0.67 -13.89
CA ARG A 56 18.11 -1.14 -15.10
C ARG A 56 17.19 -0.09 -15.69
N PHE A 57 17.00 1.03 -14.99
CA PHE A 57 16.14 2.11 -15.48
C PHE A 57 16.95 3.08 -16.34
N VAL A 58 16.51 3.29 -17.59
CA VAL A 58 17.15 4.23 -18.51
C VAL A 58 16.62 5.64 -18.24
N THR A 59 17.53 6.56 -17.92
CA THR A 59 17.21 7.96 -17.68
C THR A 59 17.33 8.76 -18.97
N GLY A 60 16.30 9.50 -19.33
CA GLY A 60 16.24 10.45 -20.44
C GLY A 60 15.63 11.78 -20.00
N ALA A 61 15.57 12.74 -20.93
CA ALA A 61 15.02 14.08 -20.63
C ALA A 61 13.58 14.03 -20.08
N ASN A 62 12.80 13.05 -20.53
CA ASN A 62 11.36 12.91 -20.24
C ASN A 62 11.06 12.28 -18.85
N ASN A 63 12.07 11.76 -18.16
CA ASN A 63 11.92 11.12 -16.85
C ASN A 63 12.98 11.51 -15.82
N GLN A 64 13.90 12.40 -16.18
CA GLN A 64 15.05 12.79 -15.35
C GLN A 64 14.64 13.29 -13.97
N LEU A 65 13.60 14.12 -13.88
CA LEU A 65 13.09 14.63 -12.61
C LEU A 65 12.51 13.51 -11.74
N ALA A 66 11.76 12.60 -12.35
CA ALA A 66 11.17 11.46 -11.65
C ALA A 66 12.25 10.53 -11.07
N VAL A 67 13.32 10.27 -11.85
CA VAL A 67 14.47 9.47 -11.39
C VAL A 67 15.20 10.15 -10.24
N ALA A 68 15.50 11.45 -10.38
CA ALA A 68 16.20 12.23 -9.36
C ALA A 68 15.41 12.30 -8.05
N ALA A 69 14.08 12.55 -8.13
CA ALA A 69 13.19 12.55 -6.97
C ALA A 69 13.10 11.18 -6.31
N SER A 70 13.01 10.11 -7.12
CA SER A 70 12.95 8.73 -6.63
C SER A 70 14.23 8.33 -5.89
N ARG A 71 15.40 8.68 -6.40
CA ARG A 71 16.69 8.46 -5.72
C ARG A 71 16.78 9.25 -4.41
N ALA A 72 16.39 10.54 -4.41
CA ALA A 72 16.39 11.38 -3.22
C ALA A 72 15.50 10.81 -2.10
N VAL A 73 14.33 10.28 -2.47
CA VAL A 73 13.40 9.60 -1.54
C VAL A 73 14.00 8.30 -1.00
N ALA A 74 14.66 7.52 -1.86
CA ALA A 74 15.29 6.26 -1.44
C ALA A 74 16.47 6.50 -0.48
N ASP A 75 17.25 7.55 -0.72
CA ASP A 75 18.42 7.90 0.11
C ASP A 75 18.01 8.55 1.44
N LYS A 76 16.99 9.41 1.43
CA LYS A 76 16.53 10.15 2.62
C LYS A 76 15.00 10.13 2.73
N PRO A 77 14.40 9.00 3.11
CA PRO A 77 12.95 8.86 3.16
C PRO A 77 12.31 9.87 4.13
N ALA A 78 11.16 10.39 3.77
CA ALA A 78 10.33 11.36 4.49
C ALA A 78 11.01 12.71 4.79
N LYS A 79 12.17 13.01 4.21
CA LYS A 79 12.90 14.26 4.48
C LYS A 79 12.66 15.34 3.43
N MET A 80 12.51 14.96 2.16
CA MET A 80 12.40 15.93 1.06
C MET A 80 11.03 15.96 0.40
N TYR A 81 10.58 14.80 -0.09
CA TYR A 81 9.36 14.66 -0.89
C TYR A 81 8.46 13.60 -0.27
N ASN A 82 7.47 14.04 0.51
CA ASN A 82 6.49 13.13 1.11
C ASN A 82 5.08 13.73 1.06
N PRO A 83 4.17 13.14 0.28
CA PRO A 83 4.40 11.98 -0.59
C PRO A 83 5.22 12.31 -1.85
N LEU A 84 5.79 11.28 -2.51
CA LEU A 84 6.22 11.35 -3.89
C LEU A 84 5.11 10.77 -4.76
N PHE A 85 4.58 11.57 -5.68
CA PHE A 85 3.52 11.16 -6.58
C PHE A 85 4.04 11.14 -8.02
N LEU A 86 4.13 9.93 -8.62
CA LEU A 86 4.59 9.74 -10.00
C LEU A 86 3.37 9.49 -10.90
N TYR A 87 3.19 10.30 -11.93
CA TYR A 87 2.11 10.07 -12.88
C TYR A 87 2.58 10.05 -14.32
N GLY A 88 1.75 9.54 -15.21
CA GLY A 88 2.03 9.45 -16.63
C GLY A 88 1.34 8.27 -17.29
N GLY A 89 1.38 8.20 -18.59
CA GLY A 89 0.72 7.15 -19.38
C GLY A 89 1.10 5.71 -18.95
N VAL A 90 0.35 4.75 -19.47
CA VAL A 90 0.58 3.33 -19.21
C VAL A 90 1.92 2.88 -19.80
N GLY A 91 2.69 2.07 -19.04
CA GLY A 91 3.94 1.47 -19.55
C GLY A 91 5.13 2.41 -19.63
N LEU A 92 5.14 3.54 -18.92
CA LEU A 92 6.25 4.50 -18.89
C LEU A 92 7.29 4.27 -17.77
N GLY A 93 7.12 3.22 -16.95
CA GLY A 93 8.10 2.85 -15.92
C GLY A 93 7.81 3.37 -14.51
N LYS A 94 6.59 3.86 -14.21
CA LYS A 94 6.17 4.29 -12.87
C LYS A 94 6.40 3.21 -11.81
N THR A 95 5.83 2.03 -12.04
CA THR A 95 5.98 0.86 -11.17
C THR A 95 7.45 0.44 -11.02
N HIS A 96 8.25 0.55 -12.09
CA HIS A 96 9.69 0.26 -12.04
C HIS A 96 10.41 1.20 -11.05
N LEU A 97 10.21 2.52 -11.17
CA LEU A 97 10.82 3.49 -10.24
C LEU A 97 10.36 3.26 -8.79
N MET A 98 9.08 2.95 -8.60
CA MET A 98 8.53 2.65 -7.28
C MET A 98 9.24 1.44 -6.64
N HIS A 99 9.42 0.33 -7.36
CA HIS A 99 10.16 -0.83 -6.89
C HIS A 99 11.64 -0.52 -6.66
N ALA A 100 12.27 0.28 -7.53
CA ALA A 100 13.66 0.70 -7.40
C ALA A 100 13.90 1.48 -6.09
N ILE A 101 12.96 2.36 -5.69
CA ILE A 101 12.99 3.04 -4.38
C ILE A 101 12.99 2.00 -3.26
N GLY A 102 12.10 1.02 -3.32
CA GLY A 102 11.99 -0.03 -2.31
C GLY A 102 13.25 -0.88 -2.19
N HIS A 103 13.86 -1.25 -3.33
CA HIS A 103 15.12 -2.01 -3.36
C HIS A 103 16.27 -1.21 -2.77
N GLN A 104 16.45 0.04 -3.18
CA GLN A 104 17.54 0.88 -2.68
C GLN A 104 17.40 1.12 -1.16
N LEU A 105 16.19 1.39 -0.67
CA LEU A 105 15.97 1.57 0.77
C LEU A 105 16.32 0.31 1.56
N ARG A 106 15.92 -0.89 1.09
CA ARG A 106 16.28 -2.16 1.72
C ARG A 106 17.78 -2.48 1.63
N ALA A 107 18.44 -2.05 0.56
CA ALA A 107 19.89 -2.21 0.42
C ALA A 107 20.66 -1.33 1.44
N HIS A 108 20.16 -0.12 1.73
CA HIS A 108 20.75 0.75 2.75
C HIS A 108 20.46 0.28 4.17
N ASP A 109 19.24 -0.21 4.43
CA ASP A 109 18.82 -0.68 5.75
C ASP A 109 17.82 -1.86 5.58
N PRO A 110 18.31 -3.11 5.68
CA PRO A 110 17.48 -4.30 5.56
C PRO A 110 16.37 -4.44 6.61
N SER A 111 16.48 -3.70 7.74
CA SER A 111 15.48 -3.72 8.81
C SER A 111 14.21 -2.93 8.46
N ARG A 112 14.26 -2.07 7.43
CA ARG A 112 13.14 -1.24 7.01
C ARG A 112 11.96 -2.05 6.50
N LYS A 113 10.80 -1.71 7.02
CA LYS A 113 9.53 -2.30 6.62
C LYS A 113 9.03 -1.61 5.34
N VAL A 114 9.21 -2.26 4.20
CA VAL A 114 8.73 -1.79 2.90
C VAL A 114 7.52 -2.60 2.48
N SER A 115 6.43 -1.94 2.12
CA SER A 115 5.23 -2.58 1.57
C SER A 115 4.93 -1.99 0.19
N TYR A 116 4.75 -2.88 -0.79
CA TYR A 116 4.21 -2.55 -2.11
C TYR A 116 2.80 -3.14 -2.21
N ILE A 117 1.88 -2.37 -2.76
CA ILE A 117 0.50 -2.79 -3.00
C ILE A 117 -0.11 -1.97 -4.14
N SER A 118 -0.96 -2.59 -4.97
CA SER A 118 -1.85 -1.83 -5.84
C SER A 118 -3.06 -1.30 -5.06
N SER A 119 -3.61 -0.17 -5.48
CA SER A 119 -4.82 0.37 -4.84
C SER A 119 -6.03 -0.56 -4.98
N GLU A 120 -6.07 -1.38 -6.02
CA GLU A 120 -7.08 -2.42 -6.18
C GLU A 120 -6.93 -3.51 -5.10
N GLN A 121 -5.72 -4.01 -4.90
CA GLN A 121 -5.43 -5.00 -3.85
C GLN A 121 -5.71 -4.42 -2.46
N PHE A 122 -5.35 -3.16 -2.20
CA PHE A 122 -5.68 -2.47 -0.94
C PHE A 122 -7.20 -2.47 -0.70
N THR A 123 -7.99 -2.16 -1.73
CA THR A 123 -9.47 -2.21 -1.67
C THR A 123 -9.98 -3.62 -1.34
N ASN A 124 -9.45 -4.63 -2.00
CA ASN A 124 -9.87 -6.02 -1.78
C ASN A 124 -9.53 -6.49 -0.37
N GLU A 125 -8.33 -6.20 0.12
CA GLU A 125 -7.91 -6.53 1.49
C GLU A 125 -8.74 -5.77 2.54
N LEU A 126 -9.10 -4.51 2.28
CA LEU A 126 -10.00 -3.75 3.15
C LEU A 126 -11.37 -4.41 3.25
N VAL A 127 -12.00 -4.73 2.12
CA VAL A 127 -13.32 -5.38 2.07
C VAL A 127 -13.30 -6.72 2.82
N MET A 128 -12.26 -7.52 2.64
CA MET A 128 -12.10 -8.78 3.36
C MET A 128 -11.94 -8.55 4.87
N SER A 129 -11.11 -7.60 5.26
CA SER A 129 -10.87 -7.28 6.67
C SER A 129 -12.13 -6.76 7.38
N ILE A 130 -13.00 -6.03 6.68
CA ILE A 130 -14.31 -5.62 7.21
C ILE A 130 -15.22 -6.84 7.43
N ARG A 131 -15.30 -7.75 6.46
CA ARG A 131 -16.14 -8.97 6.53
C ARG A 131 -15.71 -9.90 7.66
N GLU A 132 -14.40 -9.97 7.90
CA GLU A 132 -13.80 -10.86 8.91
C GLU A 132 -13.64 -10.20 10.29
N GLY A 133 -13.98 -8.91 10.44
CA GLY A 133 -13.77 -8.16 11.68
C GLY A 133 -12.29 -7.94 12.02
N ALA A 134 -11.39 -8.01 11.03
CA ALA A 134 -9.94 -7.98 11.19
C ALA A 134 -9.32 -6.59 10.92
N MET A 135 -10.08 -5.50 11.07
CA MET A 135 -9.63 -4.14 10.77
C MET A 135 -8.38 -3.70 11.54
N SER A 136 -8.21 -4.19 12.77
CA SER A 136 -7.01 -3.87 13.56
C SER A 136 -5.74 -4.42 12.89
N ALA A 137 -5.77 -5.67 12.42
CA ALA A 137 -4.65 -6.29 11.71
C ALA A 137 -4.37 -5.59 10.37
N PHE A 138 -5.42 -5.20 9.63
CA PHE A 138 -5.31 -4.42 8.41
C PHE A 138 -4.60 -3.08 8.65
N ARG A 139 -5.02 -2.33 9.66
CA ARG A 139 -4.42 -1.04 10.02
C ARG A 139 -2.96 -1.17 10.44
N SER A 140 -2.62 -2.12 11.32
CA SER A 140 -1.23 -2.39 11.69
C SER A 140 -0.37 -2.75 10.49
N ARG A 141 -0.92 -3.54 9.55
CA ARG A 141 -0.21 -3.96 8.34
C ARG A 141 0.29 -2.80 7.49
N TYR A 142 -0.50 -1.71 7.35
CA TYR A 142 -0.15 -0.60 6.48
C TYR A 142 0.41 0.61 7.22
N ARG A 143 -0.07 0.90 8.45
CA ARG A 143 0.32 2.10 9.20
C ARG A 143 1.66 1.98 9.93
N GLU A 144 2.25 0.77 10.00
CA GLU A 144 3.55 0.53 10.64
C GLU A 144 4.71 0.41 9.66
N MET A 145 4.50 0.74 8.38
CA MET A 145 5.53 0.68 7.35
C MET A 145 6.48 1.88 7.44
N ASP A 146 7.75 1.67 7.12
CA ASP A 146 8.72 2.75 6.92
C ASP A 146 8.60 3.37 5.53
N LEU A 147 8.20 2.55 4.55
CA LEU A 147 7.91 2.95 3.18
C LEU A 147 6.66 2.22 2.68
N LEU A 148 5.64 3.00 2.31
CA LEU A 148 4.44 2.49 1.65
C LEU A 148 4.45 2.91 0.18
N LEU A 149 4.42 1.91 -0.70
CA LEU A 149 4.37 2.06 -2.15
C LEU A 149 2.97 1.66 -2.62
N VAL A 150 2.20 2.61 -3.16
CA VAL A 150 0.82 2.35 -3.63
C VAL A 150 0.74 2.63 -5.12
N ASP A 151 0.55 1.57 -5.89
CA ASP A 151 0.49 1.64 -7.34
C ASP A 151 -0.95 1.87 -7.84
N ASP A 152 -1.07 2.59 -8.94
CA ASP A 152 -2.31 2.81 -9.68
C ASP A 152 -3.44 3.41 -8.82
N THR A 153 -3.16 4.52 -8.12
CA THR A 153 -4.11 5.17 -7.20
C THR A 153 -5.42 5.65 -7.86
N HIS A 154 -5.47 5.75 -9.20
CA HIS A 154 -6.72 6.06 -9.92
C HIS A 154 -7.83 5.02 -9.68
N PHE A 155 -7.50 3.78 -9.31
CA PHE A 155 -8.52 2.79 -8.93
C PHE A 155 -9.20 3.07 -7.58
N LEU A 156 -8.78 4.08 -6.83
CA LEU A 156 -9.52 4.57 -5.66
C LEU A 156 -10.75 5.41 -6.04
N GLU A 157 -10.81 5.94 -7.26
CA GLU A 157 -11.91 6.78 -7.72
C GLU A 157 -13.28 6.09 -7.53
N GLY A 158 -14.23 6.82 -6.94
CA GLY A 158 -15.59 6.34 -6.71
C GLY A 158 -15.77 5.27 -5.62
N LYS A 159 -14.73 4.98 -4.82
CA LYS A 159 -14.77 4.00 -3.74
C LYS A 159 -14.68 4.70 -2.37
N GLU A 160 -15.76 5.37 -1.95
CA GLU A 160 -15.80 6.23 -0.76
C GLU A 160 -15.22 5.57 0.50
N SER A 161 -15.68 4.38 0.88
CA SER A 161 -15.17 3.67 2.07
C SER A 161 -13.67 3.34 1.98
N THR A 162 -13.16 3.06 0.76
CA THR A 162 -11.73 2.82 0.56
C THR A 162 -10.94 4.11 0.65
N GLN A 163 -11.46 5.20 0.09
CA GLN A 163 -10.84 6.52 0.17
C GLN A 163 -10.74 6.99 1.62
N GLU A 164 -11.78 6.76 2.42
CA GLU A 164 -11.77 7.10 3.85
C GLU A 164 -10.67 6.34 4.63
N GLU A 165 -10.60 5.01 4.51
CA GLU A 165 -9.57 4.23 5.20
C GLU A 165 -8.16 4.53 4.68
N PHE A 166 -8.04 4.80 3.36
CA PHE A 166 -6.78 5.21 2.76
C PHE A 166 -6.32 6.58 3.29
N PHE A 167 -7.22 7.54 3.43
CA PHE A 167 -6.94 8.85 4.03
C PHE A 167 -6.41 8.72 5.46
N HIS A 168 -7.03 7.88 6.28
CA HIS A 168 -6.56 7.61 7.64
C HIS A 168 -5.20 6.91 7.66
N THR A 169 -4.96 5.99 6.74
CA THR A 169 -3.67 5.30 6.61
C THR A 169 -2.58 6.27 6.17
N PHE A 170 -2.88 7.14 5.19
CA PHE A 170 -1.98 8.19 4.73
C PHE A 170 -1.57 9.11 5.89
N ASN A 171 -2.55 9.66 6.63
CA ASN A 171 -2.26 10.55 7.75
C ASN A 171 -1.42 9.87 8.83
N ALA A 172 -1.74 8.64 9.21
CA ALA A 172 -0.98 7.90 10.21
C ALA A 172 0.50 7.72 9.81
N LEU A 173 0.78 7.44 8.53
CA LEU A 173 2.15 7.33 8.02
C LEU A 173 2.84 8.70 7.94
N TYR A 174 2.14 9.70 7.45
CA TYR A 174 2.68 11.05 7.29
C TYR A 174 3.07 11.66 8.65
N ASP A 175 2.18 11.58 9.64
CA ASP A 175 2.40 12.08 10.99
C ASP A 175 3.54 11.33 11.72
N ALA A 176 3.70 10.03 11.43
CA ALA A 176 4.82 9.22 11.90
C ALA A 176 6.12 9.44 11.10
N GLN A 177 6.16 10.40 10.17
CA GLN A 177 7.29 10.68 9.29
C GLN A 177 7.76 9.43 8.50
N ARG A 178 6.80 8.66 7.99
CA ARG A 178 7.04 7.52 7.11
C ARG A 178 6.89 7.94 5.66
N GLN A 179 7.68 7.33 4.78
CA GLN A 179 7.65 7.68 3.36
C GLN A 179 6.46 7.04 2.66
N ILE A 180 5.79 7.83 1.83
CA ILE A 180 4.70 7.40 0.96
C ILE A 180 5.11 7.68 -0.49
N VAL A 181 4.95 6.70 -1.38
CA VAL A 181 5.13 6.86 -2.83
C VAL A 181 3.88 6.35 -3.52
N LEU A 182 3.35 7.16 -4.40
CA LEU A 182 2.09 6.92 -5.11
C LEU A 182 2.32 6.96 -6.61
N THR A 183 1.60 6.12 -7.35
CA THR A 183 1.56 6.25 -8.82
C THR A 183 0.15 6.38 -9.35
N SER A 184 0.01 6.98 -10.53
CA SER A 184 -1.25 7.08 -11.27
C SER A 184 -1.02 7.21 -12.77
N ASP A 185 -2.06 7.05 -13.55
CA ASP A 185 -2.06 7.34 -14.99
C ASP A 185 -2.23 8.85 -15.28
N ARG A 186 -2.71 9.64 -14.31
CA ARG A 186 -3.00 11.08 -14.39
C ARG A 186 -2.69 11.80 -13.08
N PRO A 187 -2.54 13.13 -13.09
CA PRO A 187 -2.27 13.91 -11.87
C PRO A 187 -3.49 13.91 -10.92
N PRO A 188 -3.30 14.17 -9.61
CA PRO A 188 -4.39 14.13 -8.62
C PRO A 188 -5.61 14.99 -8.97
N LYS A 189 -5.40 16.18 -9.53
CA LYS A 189 -6.49 17.10 -9.92
C LYS A 189 -7.41 16.58 -11.04
N GLU A 190 -6.93 15.66 -11.84
CA GLU A 190 -7.69 15.06 -12.94
C GLU A 190 -8.45 13.80 -12.52
N MET A 191 -8.33 13.40 -11.27
CA MET A 191 -9.07 12.28 -10.67
C MET A 191 -10.47 12.74 -10.23
N ALA A 192 -11.43 12.72 -11.14
CA ALA A 192 -12.76 13.37 -10.96
C ALA A 192 -13.60 12.84 -9.79
N ARG A 193 -13.38 11.58 -9.35
CA ARG A 193 -14.12 10.95 -8.24
C ARG A 193 -13.23 10.64 -7.03
N LEU A 194 -12.12 11.36 -6.90
CA LEU A 194 -11.29 11.33 -5.71
C LEU A 194 -11.72 12.48 -4.78
N GLU A 195 -11.87 12.20 -3.49
CA GLU A 195 -12.22 13.22 -2.50
C GLU A 195 -11.16 14.33 -2.43
N GLU A 196 -11.60 15.58 -2.35
CA GLU A 196 -10.71 16.76 -2.30
C GLU A 196 -9.64 16.67 -1.21
N ARG A 197 -9.98 16.07 -0.08
CA ARG A 197 -9.02 15.86 1.02
C ARG A 197 -7.87 14.93 0.62
N LEU A 198 -8.11 13.92 -0.22
CA LEU A 198 -7.06 13.04 -0.76
C LEU A 198 -6.27 13.74 -1.86
N VAL A 199 -6.93 14.48 -2.76
CA VAL A 199 -6.26 15.30 -3.77
C VAL A 199 -5.26 16.24 -3.10
N SER A 200 -5.70 16.97 -2.07
CA SER A 200 -4.84 17.87 -1.30
C SER A 200 -3.64 17.15 -0.68
N ARG A 201 -3.84 15.92 -0.14
CA ARG A 201 -2.75 15.13 0.44
C ARG A 201 -1.76 14.63 -0.60
N PHE A 202 -2.22 14.22 -1.77
CA PHE A 202 -1.36 13.77 -2.87
C PHE A 202 -0.50 14.90 -3.44
N GLU A 203 -1.03 16.13 -3.43
CA GLU A 203 -0.32 17.33 -3.89
C GLU A 203 0.59 17.96 -2.83
N TRP A 204 0.51 17.55 -1.58
CA TRP A 204 1.31 18.15 -0.49
C TRP A 204 2.81 17.97 -0.68
N GLY A 205 3.23 16.86 -1.29
CA GLY A 205 4.63 16.55 -1.57
C GLY A 205 5.09 16.99 -2.95
N LEU A 206 5.76 16.09 -3.65
CA LEU A 206 6.22 16.33 -5.01
C LEU A 206 5.42 15.48 -6.00
N VAL A 207 4.76 16.15 -6.94
CA VAL A 207 4.04 15.53 -8.05
C VAL A 207 4.89 15.66 -9.31
N VAL A 208 5.23 14.52 -9.94
CA VAL A 208 6.14 14.46 -11.09
C VAL A 208 5.53 13.66 -12.21
N ASP A 209 5.61 14.21 -13.43
CA ASP A 209 5.22 13.52 -14.65
C ASP A 209 6.34 12.64 -15.22
N ILE A 210 5.94 11.53 -15.82
CA ILE A 210 6.79 10.69 -16.67
C ILE A 210 6.17 10.68 -18.05
N ARG A 211 6.90 11.21 -19.03
CA ARG A 211 6.44 11.32 -20.41
C ARG A 211 6.97 10.20 -21.30
N PRO A 212 6.35 9.95 -22.45
CA PRO A 212 6.90 9.03 -23.43
C PRO A 212 8.36 9.36 -23.76
N PRO A 213 9.23 8.33 -23.88
CA PRO A 213 10.65 8.53 -24.16
C PRO A 213 10.85 9.10 -25.59
N ASP A 214 11.82 10.01 -25.72
CA ASP A 214 12.31 10.46 -27.02
C ASP A 214 13.03 9.32 -27.75
N PHE A 215 13.40 9.58 -29.02
CA PHE A 215 14.01 8.54 -29.86
C PHE A 215 15.31 8.00 -29.26
N GLU A 216 16.18 8.85 -28.78
CA GLU A 216 17.47 8.48 -28.19
C GLU A 216 17.26 7.63 -26.93
N THR A 217 16.30 8.01 -26.10
CA THR A 217 15.95 7.24 -24.91
C THR A 217 15.35 5.88 -25.28
N ARG A 218 14.53 5.78 -26.33
CA ARG A 218 14.02 4.49 -26.82
C ARG A 218 15.13 3.57 -27.30
N MET A 219 16.07 4.10 -28.08
CA MET A 219 17.27 3.36 -28.52
C MET A 219 18.07 2.83 -27.32
N ALA A 220 18.29 3.68 -26.30
CA ALA A 220 19.01 3.30 -25.09
C ALA A 220 18.26 2.22 -24.30
N ILE A 221 16.93 2.31 -24.22
CA ILE A 221 16.08 1.29 -23.55
C ILE A 221 16.20 -0.05 -24.27
N LEU A 222 16.12 -0.07 -25.60
CA LEU A 222 16.21 -1.30 -26.39
C LEU A 222 17.58 -1.95 -26.26
N ARG A 223 18.69 -1.18 -26.34
CA ARG A 223 20.04 -1.68 -26.12
C ARG A 223 20.22 -2.23 -24.72
N LYS A 224 19.81 -1.47 -23.71
CA LYS A 224 19.87 -1.91 -22.30
C LYS A 224 19.10 -3.21 -22.09
N LYS A 225 17.92 -3.32 -22.70
CA LYS A 225 17.11 -4.53 -22.61
C LYS A 225 17.76 -5.71 -23.30
N ALA A 226 18.34 -5.50 -24.47
CA ALA A 226 19.10 -6.53 -25.19
C ALA A 226 20.28 -7.02 -24.35
N ASP A 227 21.07 -6.12 -23.77
CA ASP A 227 22.21 -6.45 -22.93
C ASP A 227 21.78 -7.23 -21.66
N ASP A 228 20.73 -6.76 -20.97
CA ASP A 228 20.21 -7.38 -19.75
C ASP A 228 19.65 -8.80 -19.97
N ASP A 229 19.10 -9.07 -21.15
CA ASP A 229 18.57 -10.38 -21.53
C ASP A 229 19.59 -11.22 -22.35
N GLY A 230 20.82 -10.73 -22.56
CA GLY A 230 21.90 -11.42 -23.28
C GLY A 230 21.62 -11.59 -24.78
N LEU A 231 20.87 -10.66 -25.38
CA LEU A 231 20.44 -10.72 -26.77
C LEU A 231 21.39 -9.92 -27.66
N ARG A 232 21.65 -10.45 -28.85
CA ARG A 232 22.33 -9.72 -29.91
C ARG A 232 21.28 -9.28 -30.92
N ILE A 233 21.00 -7.97 -30.98
CA ILE A 233 20.06 -7.35 -31.90
C ILE A 233 20.86 -6.34 -32.73
N ASP A 234 20.78 -6.43 -34.05
CA ASP A 234 21.46 -5.49 -34.95
C ASP A 234 20.94 -4.06 -34.76
N ASP A 235 21.83 -3.08 -34.86
CA ASP A 235 21.47 -1.66 -34.64
C ASP A 235 20.37 -1.18 -35.61
N GLU A 236 20.32 -1.69 -36.84
CA GLU A 236 19.25 -1.37 -37.80
C GLU A 236 17.87 -1.84 -37.32
N VAL A 237 17.82 -3.00 -36.64
CA VAL A 237 16.57 -3.53 -36.08
C VAL A 237 16.16 -2.73 -34.85
N ILE A 238 17.13 -2.34 -34.00
CA ILE A 238 16.87 -1.48 -32.83
C ILE A 238 16.33 -0.13 -33.29
N ASP A 239 16.96 0.48 -34.33
CA ASP A 239 16.51 1.73 -34.94
C ASP A 239 15.08 1.63 -35.47
N PHE A 240 14.78 0.56 -36.23
CA PHE A 240 13.45 0.30 -36.77
C PHE A 240 12.40 0.18 -35.66
N ILE A 241 12.68 -0.59 -34.58
CA ILE A 241 11.74 -0.72 -33.46
C ILE A 241 11.56 0.62 -32.75
N ALA A 242 12.65 1.38 -32.53
CA ALA A 242 12.60 2.68 -31.87
C ALA A 242 11.78 3.71 -32.67
N HIS A 243 11.78 3.65 -33.99
CA HIS A 243 10.91 4.48 -34.84
C HIS A 243 9.44 4.03 -34.82
N SER A 244 9.21 2.73 -34.79
CA SER A 244 7.87 2.14 -34.91
C SER A 244 7.08 2.18 -33.58
N CYS A 245 7.75 1.99 -32.43
CA CYS A 245 7.13 1.91 -31.12
C CYS A 245 7.38 3.21 -30.34
N THR A 246 6.40 4.10 -30.32
CA THR A 246 6.57 5.45 -29.75
C THR A 246 5.75 5.70 -28.49
N ALA A 247 4.75 4.86 -28.20
CA ALA A 247 3.75 5.14 -27.17
C ALA A 247 4.23 4.82 -25.74
N SER A 248 4.96 3.71 -25.55
CA SER A 248 5.36 3.28 -24.20
C SER A 248 6.58 2.36 -24.22
N VAL A 249 7.26 2.25 -23.07
CA VAL A 249 8.35 1.29 -22.87
C VAL A 249 7.85 -0.16 -22.94
N ARG A 250 6.62 -0.41 -22.49
CA ARG A 250 5.99 -1.75 -22.58
C ARG A 250 5.82 -2.21 -24.02
N GLU A 251 5.53 -1.28 -24.92
CA GLU A 251 5.45 -1.56 -26.37
C GLU A 251 6.81 -1.96 -26.94
N LEU A 252 7.89 -1.24 -26.56
CA LEU A 252 9.26 -1.57 -26.94
C LEU A 252 9.65 -2.97 -26.45
N GLU A 253 9.39 -3.29 -25.19
CA GLU A 253 9.65 -4.62 -24.62
C GLU A 253 8.85 -5.71 -25.34
N GLY A 254 7.60 -5.44 -25.63
CA GLY A 254 6.74 -6.37 -26.38
C GLY A 254 7.26 -6.63 -27.81
N ALA A 255 7.82 -5.62 -28.48
CA ALA A 255 8.41 -5.77 -29.81
C ALA A 255 9.67 -6.66 -29.76
N VAL A 256 10.56 -6.48 -28.75
CA VAL A 256 11.72 -7.33 -28.55
C VAL A 256 11.33 -8.79 -28.30
N ILE A 257 10.32 -9.02 -27.45
CA ILE A 257 9.83 -10.38 -27.15
C ILE A 257 9.29 -11.06 -28.42
N LYS A 258 8.51 -10.32 -29.25
CA LYS A 258 8.01 -10.83 -30.51
C LYS A 258 9.15 -11.20 -31.47
N LEU A 259 10.17 -10.33 -31.60
CA LEU A 259 11.33 -10.60 -32.44
C LEU A 259 12.02 -11.90 -32.04
N LEU A 260 12.23 -12.11 -30.73
CA LEU A 260 12.82 -13.33 -30.20
C LEU A 260 12.00 -14.57 -30.53
N ALA A 261 10.68 -14.49 -30.34
CA ALA A 261 9.80 -15.60 -30.66
C ALA A 261 9.87 -15.99 -32.16
N TYR A 262 9.99 -15.01 -33.06
CA TYR A 262 10.13 -15.26 -34.48
C TYR A 262 11.55 -15.79 -34.84
N SER A 263 12.60 -15.33 -34.18
CA SER A 263 13.97 -15.78 -34.45
C SER A 263 14.25 -17.21 -33.98
N SER A 264 13.40 -17.76 -33.11
CA SER A 264 13.51 -19.13 -32.59
C SER A 264 12.67 -20.16 -33.38
N LEU A 265 11.97 -19.73 -34.42
CA LEU A 265 11.22 -20.59 -35.36
C LEU A 265 12.07 -20.93 -36.58
#